data_84693a4440c10c57c8cad66824ea2416
#
_entry.id   84693a4440c10c57c8cad66824ea2416
#
_cell.length_a   1.000
_cell.length_b   1.000
_cell.length_c   1.000
_cell.angle_alpha   90.00
_cell.angle_beta   90.00
_cell.angle_gamma   90.00
#
_symmetry.space_group_name_H-M   'P 1'
#
loop_
_entity.id
_entity.type
_entity.pdbx_description
1 polymer ?
#
loop_
_entity_poly.entity_id
_entity_poly.type
_entity_poly.pdbx_seq_one_letter_code
_entity_poly.pdbx_strand_id
1 'polypeptide(L)'
;MQLTAAQIAFVAGAVLVAGMVRGFSGFALSALIMASVVLILPPLELIPICYVLEAVASLLMFRGGMRDADMKIVWGLAIGSAVGVPLGLFATTSLPVETSKLIALVIILVLSVTQLLRASPTFLATTPGLYASGVTAGVATGLAHVGGMVVALYVLARDAPVRTMRASLVMYLFIGMFTSIAFQVGFGVMNGLALTRGLVLAPVVAAGVLVGSFLFRPRLESTYKRFCLGLLIFLAVTGLARLVL
;
A
#
# COMPACT_ATOMS: atom_id res chain seq x y z
N MET A 1 -12.93 -15.62 13.00
CA MET A 1 -14.13 -15.65 12.15
C MET A 1 -13.83 -16.52 10.93
N GLN A 2 -14.67 -17.52 10.66
CA GLN A 2 -14.50 -18.33 9.43
C GLN A 2 -15.17 -17.58 8.28
N LEU A 3 -14.40 -17.32 7.22
CA LEU A 3 -14.91 -16.69 6.00
C LEU A 3 -15.77 -17.70 5.20
N THR A 4 -16.86 -17.24 4.65
CA THR A 4 -17.67 -18.07 3.71
C THR A 4 -16.92 -18.29 2.39
N ALA A 5 -17.27 -19.34 1.63
CA ALA A 5 -16.65 -19.61 0.34
C ALA A 5 -16.75 -18.42 -0.64
N ALA A 6 -17.87 -17.69 -0.61
CA ALA A 6 -18.06 -16.49 -1.42
C ALA A 6 -17.12 -15.35 -1.00
N GLN A 7 -16.92 -15.16 0.31
CA GLN A 7 -15.97 -14.16 0.83
C GLN A 7 -14.52 -14.50 0.48
N ILE A 8 -14.15 -15.80 0.55
CA ILE A 8 -12.81 -16.25 0.14
C ILE A 8 -12.59 -15.99 -1.35
N ALA A 9 -13.56 -16.32 -2.20
CA ALA A 9 -13.47 -16.06 -3.64
C ALA A 9 -13.36 -14.55 -3.94
N PHE A 10 -14.12 -13.71 -3.24
CA PHE A 10 -14.05 -12.26 -3.36
C PHE A 10 -12.67 -11.73 -2.95
N VAL A 11 -12.15 -12.15 -1.80
CA VAL A 11 -10.82 -11.75 -1.31
C VAL A 11 -9.73 -12.19 -2.30
N ALA A 12 -9.78 -13.41 -2.81
CA ALA A 12 -8.83 -13.90 -3.81
C ALA A 12 -8.89 -13.07 -5.11
N GLY A 13 -10.09 -12.75 -5.58
CA GLY A 13 -10.27 -11.86 -6.75
C GLY A 13 -9.71 -10.46 -6.50
N ALA A 14 -9.98 -9.87 -5.33
CA ALA A 14 -9.43 -8.58 -4.94
C ALA A 14 -7.89 -8.60 -4.87
N VAL A 15 -7.30 -9.66 -4.31
CA VAL A 15 -5.85 -9.85 -4.23
C VAL A 15 -5.23 -10.00 -5.62
N LEU A 16 -5.86 -10.74 -6.53
CA LEU A 16 -5.40 -10.90 -7.91
C LEU A 16 -5.35 -9.55 -8.63
N VAL A 17 -6.45 -8.80 -8.59
CA VAL A 17 -6.55 -7.46 -9.20
C VAL A 17 -5.55 -6.50 -8.57
N ALA A 18 -5.45 -6.48 -7.24
CA ALA A 18 -4.48 -5.66 -6.52
C ALA A 18 -3.03 -6.01 -6.89
N GLY A 19 -2.72 -7.30 -7.04
CA GLY A 19 -1.44 -7.79 -7.54
C GLY A 19 -1.13 -7.30 -8.96
N MET A 20 -2.10 -7.36 -9.88
CA MET A 20 -1.92 -6.83 -11.24
C MET A 20 -1.62 -5.32 -11.22
N VAL A 21 -2.38 -4.54 -10.44
CA VAL A 21 -2.13 -3.11 -10.29
C VAL A 21 -0.74 -2.86 -9.69
N ARG A 22 -0.34 -3.60 -8.67
CA ARG A 22 0.99 -3.50 -8.05
C ARG A 22 2.10 -3.80 -9.04
N GLY A 23 1.98 -4.89 -9.81
CA GLY A 23 2.95 -5.26 -10.84
C GLY A 23 3.10 -4.19 -11.91
N PHE A 24 2.02 -3.52 -12.26
CA PHE A 24 2.00 -2.45 -13.24
C PHE A 24 2.51 -1.11 -12.66
N SER A 25 1.89 -0.61 -11.59
CA SER A 25 2.13 0.74 -11.05
C SER A 25 3.31 0.85 -10.08
N GLY A 26 3.72 -0.27 -9.49
CA GLY A 26 4.73 -0.28 -8.42
C GLY A 26 4.20 0.01 -7.01
N PHE A 27 2.88 0.25 -6.85
CA PHE A 27 2.23 0.55 -5.57
C PHE A 27 0.75 0.15 -5.57
N ALA A 28 -0.02 0.53 -4.56
CA ALA A 28 -1.47 0.38 -4.43
C ALA A 28 -2.02 -1.04 -4.16
N LEU A 29 -1.19 -2.08 -4.03
CA LEU A 29 -1.66 -3.42 -3.68
C LEU A 29 -2.49 -3.40 -2.39
N SER A 30 -1.88 -2.97 -1.30
CA SER A 30 -2.51 -2.94 0.01
C SER A 30 -3.69 -1.96 0.07
N ALA A 31 -3.62 -0.83 -0.66
CA ALA A 31 -4.71 0.12 -0.73
C ALA A 31 -5.96 -0.48 -1.38
N LEU A 32 -5.80 -1.24 -2.47
CA LEU A 32 -6.91 -1.93 -3.13
C LEU A 32 -7.49 -3.04 -2.25
N ILE A 33 -6.63 -3.84 -1.60
CA ILE A 33 -7.09 -4.88 -0.66
C ILE A 33 -7.83 -4.22 0.51
N MET A 34 -7.25 -3.18 1.12
CA MET A 34 -7.86 -2.48 2.24
C MET A 34 -9.21 -1.89 1.83
N ALA A 35 -9.30 -1.14 0.74
CA ALA A 35 -10.53 -0.50 0.29
C ALA A 35 -11.65 -1.52 -0.06
N SER A 36 -11.29 -2.71 -0.58
CA SER A 36 -12.27 -3.72 -0.97
C SER A 36 -12.67 -4.67 0.16
N VAL A 37 -11.75 -4.99 1.09
CA VAL A 37 -11.92 -6.10 2.05
C VAL A 37 -12.12 -5.60 3.49
N VAL A 38 -11.90 -4.30 3.78
CA VAL A 38 -11.96 -3.75 5.15
C VAL A 38 -13.31 -3.93 5.84
N LEU A 39 -14.40 -4.04 5.09
CA LEU A 39 -15.72 -4.31 5.62
C LEU A 39 -15.92 -5.78 6.04
N ILE A 40 -15.10 -6.71 5.50
CA ILE A 40 -15.12 -8.14 5.80
C ILE A 40 -14.13 -8.47 6.91
N LEU A 41 -12.91 -7.93 6.81
CA LEU A 41 -11.82 -8.11 7.77
C LEU A 41 -11.35 -6.73 8.26
N PRO A 42 -11.24 -6.51 9.60
CA PRO A 42 -10.81 -5.23 10.13
C PRO A 42 -9.34 -4.92 9.78
N PRO A 43 -8.93 -3.63 9.79
CA PRO A 43 -7.55 -3.23 9.46
C PRO A 43 -6.49 -3.99 10.25
N LEU A 44 -6.73 -4.26 11.54
CA LEU A 44 -5.80 -4.99 12.41
C LEU A 44 -5.51 -6.43 11.92
N GLU A 45 -6.47 -7.09 11.25
CA GLU A 45 -6.27 -8.40 10.61
C GLU A 45 -5.70 -8.26 9.19
N LEU A 46 -6.05 -7.19 8.46
CA LEU A 46 -5.61 -6.97 7.08
C LEU A 46 -4.17 -6.49 6.98
N ILE A 47 -3.69 -5.65 7.90
CA ILE A 47 -2.33 -5.10 7.88
C ILE A 47 -1.27 -6.20 7.77
N PRO A 48 -1.26 -7.25 8.62
CA PRO A 48 -0.26 -8.30 8.52
C PRO A 48 -0.44 -9.20 7.28
N ILE A 49 -1.66 -9.39 6.79
CA ILE A 49 -1.92 -10.10 5.54
C ILE A 49 -1.34 -9.29 4.36
N CYS A 50 -1.66 -8.00 4.28
CA CYS A 50 -1.11 -7.08 3.27
C CYS A 50 0.41 -7.05 3.31
N TYR A 51 1.01 -7.10 4.51
CA TYR A 51 2.46 -7.18 4.67
C TYR A 51 3.05 -8.41 3.95
N VAL A 52 2.50 -9.60 4.16
CA VAL A 52 2.97 -10.82 3.49
C VAL A 52 2.84 -10.71 1.98
N LEU A 53 1.70 -10.20 1.50
CA LEU A 53 1.46 -10.02 0.06
C LEU A 53 2.39 -8.97 -0.57
N GLU A 54 2.66 -7.86 0.13
CA GLU A 54 3.64 -6.85 -0.31
C GLU A 54 5.07 -7.40 -0.31
N ALA A 55 5.43 -8.25 0.67
CA ALA A 55 6.73 -8.90 0.69
C ALA A 55 6.92 -9.78 -0.56
N VAL A 56 5.93 -10.61 -0.90
CA VAL A 56 5.95 -11.44 -2.12
C VAL A 56 6.06 -10.57 -3.37
N ALA A 57 5.24 -9.52 -3.48
CA ALA A 57 5.26 -8.60 -4.61
C ALA A 57 6.61 -7.89 -4.74
N SER A 58 7.17 -7.42 -3.63
CA SER A 58 8.46 -6.71 -3.60
C SER A 58 9.63 -7.62 -3.96
N LEU A 59 9.63 -8.87 -3.51
CA LEU A 59 10.64 -9.88 -3.88
C LEU A 59 10.61 -10.15 -5.39
N LEU A 60 9.42 -10.33 -5.98
CA LEU A 60 9.29 -10.56 -7.43
C LEU A 60 9.75 -9.36 -8.26
N MET A 61 9.57 -8.14 -7.75
CA MET A 61 9.90 -6.90 -8.45
C MET A 61 11.31 -6.36 -8.12
N PHE A 62 12.01 -6.95 -7.15
CA PHE A 62 13.28 -6.46 -6.61
C PHE A 62 14.35 -6.17 -7.67
N ARG A 63 14.58 -7.10 -8.60
CA ARG A 63 15.61 -6.93 -9.64
C ARG A 63 15.40 -5.71 -10.52
N GLY A 64 14.15 -5.42 -10.88
CA GLY A 64 13.79 -4.21 -11.64
C GLY A 64 13.89 -2.94 -10.79
N GLY A 65 13.57 -3.04 -9.50
CA GLY A 65 13.70 -1.94 -8.55
C GLY A 65 15.15 -1.49 -8.35
N MET A 66 16.06 -2.42 -8.08
CA MET A 66 17.48 -2.11 -7.82
C MET A 66 18.17 -1.37 -8.96
N ARG A 67 17.79 -1.63 -10.21
CA ARG A 67 18.46 -1.08 -11.38
C ARG A 67 18.20 0.42 -11.59
N ASP A 68 16.97 0.87 -11.35
CA ASP A 68 16.49 2.18 -11.79
C ASP A 68 16.09 3.09 -10.63
N ALA A 69 16.20 2.64 -9.35
CA ALA A 69 15.76 3.39 -8.18
C ALA A 69 16.74 4.49 -7.77
N ASP A 70 16.21 5.63 -7.30
CA ASP A 70 16.97 6.64 -6.56
C ASP A 70 17.08 6.22 -5.09
N MET A 71 18.21 5.57 -4.74
CA MET A 71 18.45 5.04 -3.40
C MET A 71 18.53 6.11 -2.32
N LYS A 72 18.87 7.38 -2.64
CA LYS A 72 18.88 8.49 -1.66
C LYS A 72 17.45 8.78 -1.22
N ILE A 73 16.53 8.85 -2.16
CA ILE A 73 15.09 9.00 -1.89
C ILE A 73 14.57 7.81 -1.09
N VAL A 74 14.91 6.60 -1.51
CA VAL A 74 14.44 5.36 -0.87
C VAL A 74 14.84 5.31 0.61
N TRP A 75 16.12 5.56 0.93
CA TRP A 75 16.59 5.55 2.29
C TRP A 75 16.01 6.68 3.14
N GLY A 76 15.91 7.90 2.61
CA GLY A 76 15.30 9.02 3.33
C GLY A 76 13.84 8.73 3.71
N LEU A 77 13.05 8.19 2.77
CA LEU A 77 11.67 7.78 3.04
C LEU A 77 11.60 6.60 4.01
N ALA A 78 12.48 5.60 3.89
CA ALA A 78 12.49 4.43 4.76
C ALA A 78 12.83 4.79 6.22
N ILE A 79 13.82 5.67 6.43
CA ILE A 79 14.18 6.17 7.76
C ILE A 79 13.01 6.94 8.38
N GLY A 80 12.40 7.87 7.64
CA GLY A 80 11.21 8.57 8.11
C GLY A 80 10.06 7.60 8.43
N SER A 81 9.83 6.61 7.57
CA SER A 81 8.79 5.60 7.76
C SER A 81 9.04 4.73 9.00
N ALA A 82 10.28 4.41 9.32
CA ALA A 82 10.61 3.66 10.52
C ALA A 82 10.18 4.38 11.81
N VAL A 83 10.15 5.72 11.80
CA VAL A 83 9.59 6.51 12.91
C VAL A 83 8.07 6.54 12.89
N GLY A 84 7.47 6.61 11.69
CA GLY A 84 6.01 6.73 11.54
C GLY A 84 5.24 5.43 11.79
N VAL A 85 5.80 4.26 11.38
CA VAL A 85 5.11 2.96 11.50
C VAL A 85 4.67 2.63 12.92
N PRO A 86 5.52 2.74 13.96
CA PRO A 86 5.08 2.44 15.34
C PRO A 86 3.96 3.37 15.81
N LEU A 87 3.96 4.65 15.40
CA LEU A 87 2.90 5.61 15.74
C LEU A 87 1.56 5.18 15.12
N GLY A 88 1.57 4.80 13.84
CA GLY A 88 0.37 4.30 13.17
C GLY A 88 -0.13 2.98 13.74
N LEU A 89 0.75 2.02 14.04
CA LEU A 89 0.38 0.74 14.65
C LEU A 89 -0.19 0.94 16.05
N PHE A 90 0.43 1.79 16.88
CA PHE A 90 -0.10 2.12 18.19
C PHE A 90 -1.52 2.70 18.10
N ALA A 91 -1.77 3.62 17.17
CA ALA A 91 -3.10 4.15 16.95
C ALA A 91 -4.09 3.04 16.54
N THR A 92 -3.73 2.18 15.58
CA THR A 92 -4.60 1.09 15.09
C THR A 92 -4.93 0.07 16.18
N THR A 93 -3.97 -0.26 17.05
CA THR A 93 -4.20 -1.19 18.16
C THR A 93 -5.02 -0.60 19.32
N SER A 94 -5.04 0.73 19.42
CA SER A 94 -5.75 1.45 20.48
C SER A 94 -7.16 1.90 20.10
N LEU A 95 -7.48 1.93 18.80
CA LEU A 95 -8.75 2.44 18.28
C LEU A 95 -9.83 1.34 18.21
N PRO A 96 -11.11 1.71 18.39
CA PRO A 96 -12.24 0.83 18.06
C PRO A 96 -12.18 0.40 16.58
N VAL A 97 -12.63 -0.83 16.30
CA VAL A 97 -12.58 -1.43 14.96
C VAL A 97 -13.24 -0.54 13.90
N GLU A 98 -14.43 -0.01 14.21
CA GLU A 98 -15.17 0.83 13.26
C GLU A 98 -14.45 2.16 12.96
N THR A 99 -13.85 2.77 13.97
CA THR A 99 -13.02 3.97 13.81
C THR A 99 -11.79 3.67 12.95
N SER A 100 -11.15 2.52 13.16
CA SER A 100 -10.00 2.09 12.36
C SER A 100 -10.37 1.86 10.88
N LYS A 101 -11.52 1.24 10.59
CA LYS A 101 -12.06 1.10 9.23
C LYS A 101 -12.32 2.46 8.57
N LEU A 102 -12.97 3.36 9.30
CA LEU A 102 -13.25 4.71 8.81
C LEU A 102 -11.97 5.46 8.47
N ILE A 103 -10.98 5.47 9.36
CA ILE A 103 -9.69 6.12 9.14
C ILE A 103 -8.99 5.54 7.91
N ALA A 104 -8.96 4.21 7.75
CA ALA A 104 -8.35 3.56 6.61
C ALA A 104 -8.99 4.01 5.29
N LEU A 105 -10.32 4.01 5.21
CA LEU A 105 -11.06 4.42 4.01
C LEU A 105 -10.89 5.91 3.71
N VAL A 106 -10.90 6.77 4.73
CA VAL A 106 -10.69 8.23 4.58
C VAL A 106 -9.27 8.50 4.06
N ILE A 107 -8.25 7.86 4.62
CA ILE A 107 -6.86 8.02 4.15
C ILE A 107 -6.74 7.60 2.68
N ILE A 108 -7.31 6.44 2.30
CA ILE A 108 -7.29 5.96 0.92
C ILE A 108 -8.00 6.95 -0.01
N LEU A 109 -9.17 7.46 0.40
CA LEU A 109 -9.94 8.43 -0.39
C LEU A 109 -9.15 9.71 -0.61
N VAL A 110 -8.65 10.32 0.47
CA VAL A 110 -7.87 11.57 0.43
C VAL A 110 -6.63 11.40 -0.45
N LEU A 111 -5.84 10.34 -0.24
CA LEU A 111 -4.63 10.09 -1.01
C LEU A 111 -4.94 9.81 -2.49
N SER A 112 -6.03 9.09 -2.79
CA SER A 112 -6.44 8.82 -4.17
C SER A 112 -6.89 10.07 -4.90
N VAL A 113 -7.69 10.91 -4.26
CA VAL A 113 -8.14 12.20 -4.82
C VAL A 113 -6.96 13.13 -5.04
N THR A 114 -6.08 13.28 -4.04
CA THR A 114 -4.88 14.14 -4.13
C THR A 114 -3.97 13.71 -5.29
N GLN A 115 -3.77 12.40 -5.46
CA GLN A 115 -2.99 11.86 -6.59
C GLN A 115 -3.68 12.06 -7.94
N LEU A 116 -5.01 11.90 -7.99
CA LEU A 116 -5.78 12.08 -9.22
C LEU A 116 -5.74 13.54 -9.70
N LEU A 117 -5.84 14.48 -8.76
CA LEU A 117 -5.74 15.91 -9.01
C LEU A 117 -4.29 16.37 -9.28
N ARG A 118 -3.30 15.46 -9.14
CA ARG A 118 -1.87 15.79 -9.20
C ARG A 118 -1.48 16.93 -8.26
N ALA A 119 -2.19 17.07 -7.14
CA ALA A 119 -1.92 18.09 -6.14
C ALA A 119 -0.71 17.65 -5.30
N SER A 120 0.47 17.99 -5.78
CA SER A 120 1.73 17.73 -5.07
C SER A 120 2.34 19.07 -4.65
N PRO A 121 2.29 19.43 -3.35
CA PRO A 121 2.91 20.65 -2.85
C PRO A 121 4.41 20.68 -3.15
N THR A 122 4.94 21.83 -3.58
CA THR A 122 6.36 22.00 -3.91
C THR A 122 7.29 21.73 -2.72
N PHE A 123 6.80 21.91 -1.49
CA PHE A 123 7.50 21.55 -0.26
C PHE A 123 7.94 20.07 -0.25
N LEU A 124 7.16 19.15 -0.81
CA LEU A 124 7.50 17.73 -0.86
C LEU A 124 8.82 17.47 -1.61
N ALA A 125 9.18 18.31 -2.57
CA ALA A 125 10.42 18.17 -3.33
C ALA A 125 11.69 18.54 -2.53
N THR A 126 11.55 19.09 -1.33
CA THR A 126 12.66 19.49 -0.46
C THR A 126 13.20 18.34 0.41
N THR A 127 14.38 18.51 1.01
CA THR A 127 14.94 17.53 1.97
C THR A 127 14.06 17.35 3.22
N PRO A 128 13.55 18.42 3.87
CA PRO A 128 12.57 18.25 4.95
C PRO A 128 11.29 17.54 4.47
N GLY A 129 10.82 17.84 3.26
CA GLY A 129 9.68 17.18 2.65
C GLY A 129 9.88 15.67 2.44
N LEU A 130 11.12 15.24 2.14
CA LEU A 130 11.49 13.83 2.04
C LEU A 130 11.22 13.07 3.36
N TYR A 131 11.78 13.56 4.46
CA TYR A 131 11.60 12.91 5.77
C TYR A 131 10.17 13.03 6.29
N ALA A 132 9.51 14.18 6.10
CA ALA A 132 8.11 14.37 6.45
C ALA A 132 7.20 13.39 5.68
N SER A 133 7.44 13.21 4.38
CA SER A 133 6.74 12.21 3.57
C SER A 133 7.01 10.79 4.06
N GLY A 134 8.24 10.50 4.48
CA GLY A 134 8.60 9.21 5.07
C GLY A 134 7.81 8.94 6.36
N VAL A 135 7.80 9.89 7.31
CA VAL A 135 7.05 9.76 8.57
C VAL A 135 5.55 9.58 8.29
N THR A 136 4.97 10.42 7.43
CA THR A 136 3.56 10.32 7.04
C THR A 136 3.25 8.99 6.37
N ALA A 137 4.14 8.50 5.49
CA ALA A 137 4.02 7.19 4.87
C ALA A 137 4.07 6.06 5.90
N GLY A 138 4.96 6.18 6.90
CA GLY A 138 5.03 5.24 8.02
C GLY A 138 3.75 5.20 8.84
N VAL A 139 3.20 6.36 9.21
CA VAL A 139 1.92 6.45 9.92
C VAL A 139 0.79 5.81 9.10
N ALA A 140 0.70 6.13 7.81
CA ALA A 140 -0.30 5.53 6.91
C ALA A 140 -0.09 4.02 6.73
N THR A 141 1.16 3.53 6.81
CA THR A 141 1.47 2.10 6.83
C THR A 141 0.95 1.44 8.10
N GLY A 142 1.21 2.04 9.26
CA GLY A 142 0.72 1.53 10.53
C GLY A 142 -0.79 1.56 10.68
N LEU A 143 -1.47 2.59 10.12
CA LEU A 143 -2.94 2.73 10.18
C LEU A 143 -3.68 1.80 9.21
N ALA A 144 -3.21 1.64 7.99
CA ALA A 144 -3.93 0.95 6.93
C ALA A 144 -3.04 0.24 5.90
N HIS A 145 -1.75 0.13 6.16
CA HIS A 145 -0.74 -0.42 5.23
C HIS A 145 -0.70 0.27 3.85
N VAL A 146 -1.01 1.58 3.80
CA VAL A 146 -1.12 2.36 2.55
C VAL A 146 0.00 3.40 2.36
N GLY A 147 1.10 3.29 3.09
CA GLY A 147 2.23 4.22 3.01
C GLY A 147 2.82 4.38 1.60
N GLY A 148 2.76 3.34 0.77
CA GLY A 148 3.16 3.42 -0.63
C GLY A 148 2.40 4.48 -1.44
N MET A 149 1.16 4.81 -1.07
CA MET A 149 0.40 5.88 -1.70
C MET A 149 0.96 7.28 -1.36
N VAL A 150 1.39 7.47 -0.11
CA VAL A 150 2.05 8.73 0.33
C VAL A 150 3.37 8.90 -0.43
N VAL A 151 4.16 7.83 -0.53
CA VAL A 151 5.42 7.85 -1.29
C VAL A 151 5.17 8.12 -2.77
N ALA A 152 4.10 7.59 -3.35
CA ALA A 152 3.72 7.88 -4.73
C ALA A 152 3.41 9.37 -4.96
N LEU A 153 2.82 10.07 -3.97
CA LEU A 153 2.64 11.53 -4.00
C LEU A 153 3.97 12.28 -3.94
N TYR A 154 4.86 11.87 -3.04
CA TYR A 154 6.20 12.46 -2.93
C TYR A 154 6.96 12.34 -4.25
N VAL A 155 6.98 11.15 -4.83
CA VAL A 155 7.69 10.87 -6.08
C VAL A 155 7.06 11.64 -7.24
N LEU A 156 5.75 11.84 -7.25
CA LEU A 156 5.05 12.67 -8.23
C LEU A 156 5.48 14.15 -8.16
N ALA A 157 5.77 14.66 -6.95
CA ALA A 157 6.26 16.01 -6.73
C ALA A 157 7.68 16.25 -7.27
N ARG A 158 8.46 15.19 -7.46
CA ARG A 158 9.86 15.24 -7.91
C ARG A 158 10.05 15.28 -9.42
N ASP A 159 8.98 15.10 -10.19
CA ASP A 159 9.00 15.10 -11.66
C ASP A 159 10.07 14.17 -12.28
N ALA A 160 10.33 13.04 -11.63
CA ALA A 160 11.35 12.09 -12.04
C ALA A 160 10.84 11.18 -13.17
N PRO A 161 11.74 10.55 -13.96
CA PRO A 161 11.34 9.59 -14.99
C PRO A 161 10.48 8.45 -14.39
N VAL A 162 9.45 8.05 -15.13
CA VAL A 162 8.47 7.02 -14.75
C VAL A 162 9.12 5.72 -14.24
N ARG A 163 10.20 5.28 -14.88
CA ARG A 163 10.94 4.08 -14.47
C ARG A 163 11.58 4.26 -13.10
N THR A 164 12.24 5.39 -12.86
CA THR A 164 12.87 5.72 -11.58
C THR A 164 11.83 5.86 -10.48
N MET A 165 10.67 6.48 -10.78
CA MET A 165 9.57 6.59 -9.84
C MET A 165 9.07 5.22 -9.38
N ARG A 166 8.73 4.35 -10.34
CA ARG A 166 8.26 2.99 -10.05
C ARG A 166 9.31 2.17 -9.31
N ALA A 167 10.56 2.24 -9.74
CA ALA A 167 11.67 1.54 -9.12
C ALA A 167 11.91 1.98 -7.67
N SER A 168 11.88 3.29 -7.40
CA SER A 168 12.02 3.84 -6.05
C SER A 168 10.87 3.44 -5.13
N LEU A 169 9.63 3.38 -5.63
CA LEU A 169 8.48 2.87 -4.88
C LEU A 169 8.67 1.38 -4.51
N VAL A 170 9.09 0.55 -5.49
CA VAL A 170 9.35 -0.88 -5.25
C VAL A 170 10.43 -1.06 -4.19
N MET A 171 11.54 -0.31 -4.29
CA MET A 171 12.65 -0.40 -3.34
C MET A 171 12.28 0.13 -1.97
N TYR A 172 11.51 1.21 -1.88
CA TYR A 172 10.99 1.71 -0.60
C TYR A 172 10.14 0.64 0.11
N LEU A 173 9.22 0.01 -0.62
CA LEU A 173 8.36 -1.04 -0.05
C LEU A 173 9.16 -2.30 0.31
N PHE A 174 10.19 -2.64 -0.48
CA PHE A 174 11.10 -3.74 -0.17
C PHE A 174 11.92 -3.48 1.11
N ILE A 175 12.53 -2.30 1.23
CA ILE A 175 13.32 -1.95 2.44
C ILE A 175 12.40 -1.77 3.64
N GLY A 176 11.25 -1.11 3.46
CA GLY A 176 10.27 -0.88 4.51
C GLY A 176 9.69 -2.16 5.10
N MET A 177 9.73 -3.29 4.37
CA MET A 177 9.23 -4.55 4.93
C MET A 177 10.06 -5.03 6.11
N PHE A 178 11.37 -4.79 6.15
CA PHE A 178 12.23 -5.24 7.26
C PHE A 178 11.95 -4.45 8.54
N THR A 179 11.69 -3.15 8.43
CA THR A 179 11.29 -2.34 9.59
C THR A 179 9.85 -2.63 10.01
N SER A 180 8.95 -2.80 9.07
CA SER A 180 7.53 -3.05 9.36
C SER A 180 7.30 -4.38 10.06
N ILE A 181 8.03 -5.46 9.68
CA ILE A 181 7.85 -6.75 10.36
C ILE A 181 8.29 -6.68 11.83
N ALA A 182 9.41 -6.00 12.11
CA ALA A 182 9.91 -5.85 13.48
C ALA A 182 8.84 -5.19 14.37
N PHE A 183 8.20 -4.12 13.89
CA PHE A 183 7.14 -3.45 14.63
C PHE A 183 5.86 -4.29 14.71
N GLN A 184 5.42 -4.94 13.63
CA GLN A 184 4.20 -5.78 13.65
C GLN A 184 4.33 -6.96 14.61
N VAL A 185 5.52 -7.57 14.70
CA VAL A 185 5.82 -8.62 15.71
C VAL A 185 5.85 -8.01 17.11
N GLY A 186 6.53 -6.88 17.32
CA GLY A 186 6.61 -6.20 18.60
C GLY A 186 5.27 -5.75 19.16
N PHE A 187 4.32 -5.33 18.31
CA PHE A 187 2.96 -4.97 18.67
C PHE A 187 1.99 -6.18 18.73
N GLY A 188 2.45 -7.40 18.45
CA GLY A 188 1.62 -8.61 18.43
C GLY A 188 0.58 -8.67 17.32
N VAL A 189 0.69 -7.78 16.32
CA VAL A 189 -0.23 -7.72 15.17
C VAL A 189 0.03 -8.85 14.19
N MET A 190 1.32 -9.20 13.96
CA MET A 190 1.70 -10.35 13.16
C MET A 190 1.53 -11.62 13.98
N ASN A 191 0.55 -12.41 13.63
CA ASN A 191 0.25 -13.70 14.28
C ASN A 191 0.21 -14.85 13.26
N GLY A 192 0.20 -16.11 13.75
CA GLY A 192 0.23 -17.30 12.90
C GLY A 192 -0.95 -17.39 11.92
N LEU A 193 -2.14 -16.92 12.32
CA LEU A 193 -3.33 -16.92 11.46
C LEU A 193 -3.17 -15.93 10.28
N ALA A 194 -2.68 -14.73 10.57
CA ALA A 194 -2.43 -13.72 9.53
C ALA A 194 -1.34 -14.19 8.55
N LEU A 195 -0.27 -14.80 9.08
CA LEU A 195 0.79 -15.39 8.26
C LEU A 195 0.24 -16.48 7.34
N THR A 196 -0.54 -17.41 7.87
CA THR A 196 -1.16 -18.50 7.09
C THR A 196 -2.07 -17.95 6.01
N ARG A 197 -2.96 -16.98 6.33
CA ARG A 197 -3.85 -16.34 5.36
C ARG A 197 -3.06 -15.63 4.25
N GLY A 198 -2.00 -14.92 4.62
CA GLY A 198 -1.11 -14.26 3.67
C GLY A 198 -0.40 -15.25 2.74
N LEU A 199 0.13 -16.35 3.28
CA LEU A 199 0.81 -17.39 2.51
C LEU A 199 -0.13 -18.15 1.56
N VAL A 200 -1.37 -18.42 1.98
CA VAL A 200 -2.38 -19.04 1.10
C VAL A 200 -2.72 -18.12 -0.08
N LEU A 201 -2.74 -16.80 0.12
CA LEU A 201 -3.00 -15.81 -0.93
C LEU A 201 -1.73 -15.44 -1.73
N ALA A 202 -0.54 -15.85 -1.30
CA ALA A 202 0.74 -15.54 -1.95
C ALA A 202 0.81 -15.99 -3.42
N PRO A 203 0.36 -17.19 -3.82
CA PRO A 203 0.34 -17.58 -5.23
C PRO A 203 -0.57 -16.68 -6.08
N VAL A 204 -1.70 -16.24 -5.52
CA VAL A 204 -2.67 -15.38 -6.21
C VAL A 204 -2.07 -14.00 -6.47
N VAL A 205 -1.45 -13.39 -5.45
CA VAL A 205 -0.78 -12.10 -5.63
C VAL A 205 0.42 -12.23 -6.57
N ALA A 206 1.19 -13.31 -6.48
CA ALA A 206 2.33 -13.56 -7.37
C ALA A 206 1.89 -13.62 -8.83
N ALA A 207 0.82 -14.37 -9.15
CA ALA A 207 0.25 -14.41 -10.49
C ALA A 207 -0.19 -13.01 -10.95
N GLY A 208 -0.91 -12.26 -10.10
CA GLY A 208 -1.31 -10.88 -10.40
C GLY A 208 -0.10 -9.98 -10.71
N VAL A 209 0.92 -9.99 -9.84
CA VAL A 209 2.13 -9.15 -10.01
C VAL A 209 2.88 -9.50 -11.29
N LEU A 210 3.02 -10.77 -11.63
CA LEU A 210 3.69 -11.20 -12.86
C LEU A 210 2.92 -10.72 -14.10
N VAL A 211 1.60 -10.91 -14.14
CA VAL A 211 0.74 -10.42 -15.22
C VAL A 211 0.81 -8.90 -15.32
N GLY A 212 0.68 -8.18 -14.20
CA GLY A 212 0.77 -6.72 -14.18
C GLY A 212 2.14 -6.19 -14.62
N SER A 213 3.23 -6.86 -14.21
CA SER A 213 4.58 -6.48 -14.62
C SER A 213 4.83 -6.72 -16.11
N PHE A 214 4.27 -7.79 -16.68
CA PHE A 214 4.32 -8.09 -18.11
C PHE A 214 3.53 -7.06 -18.94
N LEU A 215 2.40 -6.61 -18.44
CA LEU A 215 1.55 -5.59 -19.08
C LEU A 215 2.13 -4.17 -18.95
N PHE A 216 3.19 -3.97 -18.15
CA PHE A 216 3.76 -2.66 -17.93
C PHE A 216 4.31 -2.05 -19.23
N ARG A 217 3.69 -0.97 -19.66
CA ARG A 217 4.13 -0.13 -20.78
C ARG A 217 4.18 1.33 -20.31
N PRO A 218 5.35 2.01 -20.35
CA PRO A 218 5.49 3.40 -19.87
C PRO A 218 4.48 4.37 -20.49
N ARG A 219 4.12 4.14 -21.77
CA ARG A 219 3.15 4.99 -22.49
C ARG A 219 1.72 4.92 -21.93
N LEU A 220 1.35 3.81 -21.28
CA LEU A 220 -0.01 3.58 -20.77
C LEU A 220 -0.12 3.88 -19.27
N GLU A 221 0.98 4.22 -18.60
CA GLU A 221 1.01 4.41 -17.14
C GLU A 221 0.01 5.45 -16.66
N SER A 222 -0.08 6.60 -17.32
CA SER A 222 -1.02 7.66 -16.90
C SER A 222 -2.48 7.21 -16.95
N THR A 223 -2.85 6.41 -17.95
CA THR A 223 -4.22 5.89 -18.11
C THR A 223 -4.54 4.87 -17.03
N TYR A 224 -3.65 3.90 -16.81
CA TYR A 224 -3.84 2.89 -15.77
C TYR A 224 -3.83 3.48 -14.35
N LYS A 225 -2.96 4.46 -14.11
CA LYS A 225 -2.91 5.17 -12.82
C LYS A 225 -4.23 5.88 -12.53
N ARG A 226 -4.81 6.59 -13.51
CA ARG A 226 -6.12 7.22 -13.36
C ARG A 226 -7.23 6.20 -13.10
N PHE A 227 -7.23 5.08 -13.83
CA PHE A 227 -8.18 4.00 -13.63
C PHE A 227 -8.07 3.40 -12.22
N CYS A 228 -6.85 3.10 -11.77
CA CYS A 228 -6.59 2.57 -10.42
C CYS A 228 -7.06 3.54 -9.33
N LEU A 229 -6.73 4.83 -9.46
CA LEU A 229 -7.16 5.86 -8.51
C LEU A 229 -8.68 6.04 -8.51
N GLY A 230 -9.32 6.01 -9.68
CA GLY A 230 -10.78 6.03 -9.79
C GLY A 230 -11.44 4.83 -9.10
N LEU A 231 -10.87 3.64 -9.29
CA LEU A 231 -11.34 2.42 -8.60
C LEU A 231 -11.17 2.54 -7.08
N LEU A 232 -10.03 3.06 -6.60
CA LEU A 232 -9.80 3.28 -5.16
C LEU A 232 -10.80 4.29 -4.58
N ILE A 233 -11.08 5.39 -5.28
CA ILE A 233 -12.08 6.38 -4.87
C ILE A 233 -13.45 5.72 -4.80
N PHE A 234 -13.85 4.97 -5.84
CA PHE A 234 -15.13 4.27 -5.87
C PHE A 234 -15.28 3.30 -4.69
N LEU A 235 -14.27 2.45 -4.45
CA LEU A 235 -14.26 1.50 -3.35
C LEU A 235 -14.27 2.20 -1.98
N ALA A 236 -13.48 3.26 -1.80
CA ALA A 236 -13.46 3.99 -0.54
C ALA A 236 -14.78 4.71 -0.25
N VAL A 237 -15.39 5.35 -1.25
CA VAL A 237 -16.71 6.02 -1.11
C VAL A 237 -17.80 5.01 -0.80
N THR A 238 -17.86 3.89 -1.54
CA THR A 238 -18.86 2.83 -1.27
C THR A 238 -18.64 2.16 0.08
N GLY A 239 -17.38 1.99 0.50
CA GLY A 239 -17.03 1.49 1.82
C GLY A 239 -17.48 2.43 2.94
N LEU A 240 -17.20 3.73 2.80
CA LEU A 240 -17.64 4.75 3.76
C LEU A 240 -19.17 4.84 3.83
N ALA A 241 -19.86 4.82 2.69
CA ALA A 241 -21.32 4.83 2.67
C ALA A 241 -21.92 3.66 3.45
N ARG A 242 -21.35 2.44 3.31
CA ARG A 242 -21.79 1.23 4.04
C ARG A 242 -21.43 1.23 5.52
N LEU A 243 -20.45 2.03 5.91
CA LEU A 243 -20.02 2.12 7.32
C LEU A 243 -20.88 3.11 8.11
N VAL A 244 -21.45 4.13 7.43
CA VAL A 244 -22.22 5.23 8.04
C VAL A 244 -23.74 4.98 7.95
N LEU A 245 -24.21 4.22 6.94
CA LEU A 245 -25.60 3.82 6.76
C LEU A 245 -25.92 2.52 7.48
#